data_8b6d3992cff8c5e6a5edf6e5203acc3a
#
_entry.id   8b6d3992cff8c5e6a5edf6e5203acc3a
#
_cell.length_a   1.000
_cell.length_b   1.000
_cell.length_c   1.000
_cell.angle_alpha   90.00
_cell.angle_beta   90.00
_cell.angle_gamma   90.00
#
_symmetry.space_group_name_H-M   'P 1'
#
loop_
_entity.id
_entity.type
_entity.pdbx_description
1 polymer ?
#
loop_
_entity_poly.entity_id
_entity_poly.type
_entity_poly.pdbx_seq_one_letter_code
_entity_poly.pdbx_strand_id
1 'polypeptide(L)'
;PSSAASDVYKRQDEPLSNLDAKLRVQMRAEIIKLHHRLKTTTVYVTHDQTEAMTMASRLVVMKDGLIQQVGTPKDVYENPENVFVGGFIGSPAMNFFQGQVKDGYFVAGENKIKLSPEKASLLNGQGYNGKDIIFGIRPEHISADPEDLTRTPESVVNAHVDVCELTGAEFMVYSTLGEQQYVARINADSLLETGQNIQLTFDMSKAHFFDKETESRIR
;
A
#
# COMPACT_ATOMS: atom_id res chain seq x y z
N PRO A 1 41.07 -11.49 -28.62
CA PRO A 1 40.19 -11.74 -27.46
C PRO A 1 39.54 -10.43 -27.05
N SER A 2 38.28 -10.35 -27.30
CA SER A 2 37.51 -9.13 -27.16
C SER A 2 37.22 -8.84 -25.69
N SER A 3 37.78 -7.80 -25.14
CA SER A 3 37.47 -7.28 -23.81
C SER A 3 36.36 -6.23 -23.84
N ALA A 4 35.62 -6.09 -24.91
CA ALA A 4 34.66 -4.99 -25.10
C ALA A 4 33.20 -5.32 -24.77
N ALA A 5 32.88 -6.52 -24.30
CA ALA A 5 31.48 -6.95 -24.09
C ALA A 5 31.13 -7.25 -22.63
N SER A 6 32.04 -7.06 -21.65
CA SER A 6 31.82 -7.51 -20.28
C SER A 6 31.24 -6.47 -19.31
N ASP A 7 31.07 -5.20 -19.69
CA ASP A 7 30.86 -4.12 -18.72
C ASP A 7 29.44 -3.52 -18.72
N VAL A 8 28.50 -4.11 -19.43
CA VAL A 8 27.20 -3.45 -19.60
C VAL A 8 26.16 -3.80 -18.52
N TYR A 9 26.29 -4.94 -17.85
CA TYR A 9 25.27 -5.39 -16.88
C TYR A 9 25.85 -5.99 -15.61
N LYS A 10 25.49 -5.46 -14.47
CA LYS A 10 25.68 -6.08 -13.16
C LYS A 10 24.34 -6.66 -12.69
N ARG A 11 24.30 -7.96 -12.44
CA ARG A 11 23.16 -8.65 -11.82
C ARG A 11 23.52 -9.03 -10.39
N GLN A 12 22.65 -8.73 -9.45
CA GLN A 12 22.81 -9.12 -8.05
C GLN A 12 21.50 -9.77 -7.61
N ASP A 13 21.63 -10.96 -7.02
CA ASP A 13 20.53 -11.73 -6.49
C ASP A 13 20.63 -11.70 -4.97
N GLU A 14 19.68 -10.99 -4.34
CA GLU A 14 19.55 -10.80 -2.88
C GLU A 14 20.86 -10.52 -2.13
N PRO A 15 21.69 -9.55 -2.55
CA PRO A 15 23.05 -9.42 -2.03
C PRO A 15 23.12 -8.96 -0.57
N LEU A 16 22.03 -8.46 0.02
CA LEU A 16 21.97 -7.97 1.41
C LEU A 16 21.18 -8.88 2.36
N SER A 17 20.63 -10.00 1.88
CA SER A 17 19.75 -10.87 2.66
C SER A 17 20.38 -11.42 3.96
N ASN A 18 21.69 -11.66 3.98
CA ASN A 18 22.41 -12.23 5.10
C ASN A 18 23.03 -11.20 6.07
N LEU A 19 22.72 -9.90 5.88
CA LEU A 19 23.26 -8.84 6.74
C LEU A 19 22.30 -8.49 7.87
N ASP A 20 22.87 -8.09 9.02
CA ASP A 20 22.08 -7.48 10.09
C ASP A 20 21.44 -6.15 9.66
N ALA A 21 20.41 -5.70 10.39
CA ALA A 21 19.62 -4.52 10.03
C ALA A 21 20.46 -3.24 9.89
N LYS A 22 21.45 -3.01 10.79
CA LYS A 22 22.28 -1.81 10.77
C LYS A 22 23.22 -1.81 9.57
N LEU A 23 23.87 -2.95 9.33
CA LEU A 23 24.78 -3.11 8.20
C LEU A 23 24.04 -3.03 6.85
N ARG A 24 22.82 -3.59 6.79
CA ARG A 24 21.95 -3.50 5.60
C ARG A 24 21.63 -2.04 5.24
N VAL A 25 21.30 -1.18 6.22
CA VAL A 25 21.06 0.25 5.99
C VAL A 25 22.31 0.93 5.43
N GLN A 26 23.49 0.66 6.01
CA GLN A 26 24.75 1.23 5.53
C GLN A 26 25.10 0.77 4.11
N MET A 27 24.95 -0.51 3.83
CA MET A 27 25.26 -1.08 2.51
C MET A 27 24.32 -0.57 1.43
N ARG A 28 23.03 -0.37 1.70
CA ARG A 28 22.10 0.28 0.76
C ARG A 28 22.61 1.66 0.35
N ALA A 29 22.97 2.49 1.34
CA ALA A 29 23.50 3.82 1.05
C ALA A 29 24.76 3.79 0.18
N GLU A 30 25.68 2.87 0.46
CA GLU A 30 26.91 2.72 -0.33
C GLU A 30 26.64 2.23 -1.77
N ILE A 31 25.70 1.28 -1.95
CA ILE A 31 25.31 0.81 -3.28
C ILE A 31 24.66 1.95 -4.08
N ILE A 32 23.78 2.75 -3.48
CA ILE A 32 23.17 3.92 -4.13
C ILE A 32 24.26 4.91 -4.58
N LYS A 33 25.21 5.26 -3.70
CA LYS A 33 26.33 6.15 -4.04
C LYS A 33 27.19 5.58 -5.18
N LEU A 34 27.49 4.28 -5.12
CA LEU A 34 28.27 3.60 -6.16
C LEU A 34 27.56 3.64 -7.51
N HIS A 35 26.26 3.34 -7.54
CA HIS A 35 25.45 3.40 -8.76
C HIS A 35 25.44 4.81 -9.37
N HIS A 36 25.23 5.85 -8.56
CA HIS A 36 25.30 7.24 -9.02
C HIS A 36 26.66 7.62 -9.62
N ARG A 37 27.75 7.09 -9.05
CA ARG A 37 29.11 7.35 -9.54
C ARG A 37 29.43 6.61 -10.83
N LEU A 38 29.01 5.35 -10.94
CA LEU A 38 29.33 4.50 -12.09
C LEU A 38 28.44 4.76 -13.31
N LYS A 39 27.21 5.23 -13.10
CA LYS A 39 26.21 5.49 -14.16
C LYS A 39 25.95 4.29 -15.08
N THR A 40 26.08 3.07 -14.54
CA THR A 40 25.86 1.82 -15.28
C THR A 40 24.42 1.33 -15.06
N THR A 41 23.87 0.63 -16.05
CA THR A 41 22.60 -0.07 -15.84
C THR A 41 22.83 -1.26 -14.89
N THR A 42 22.11 -1.28 -13.79
CA THR A 42 22.21 -2.33 -12.78
C THR A 42 20.86 -3.03 -12.62
N VAL A 43 20.86 -4.35 -12.65
CA VAL A 43 19.69 -5.16 -12.29
C VAL A 43 19.92 -5.71 -10.88
N TYR A 44 19.01 -5.42 -9.99
CA TYR A 44 19.05 -5.80 -8.58
C TYR A 44 17.81 -6.62 -8.23
N VAL A 45 17.99 -7.83 -7.73
CA VAL A 45 16.90 -8.71 -7.31
C VAL A 45 16.86 -8.74 -5.80
N THR A 46 15.70 -8.52 -5.23
CA THR A 46 15.46 -8.55 -3.78
C THR A 46 14.03 -8.93 -3.46
N HIS A 47 13.81 -9.52 -2.30
CA HIS A 47 12.50 -9.68 -1.68
C HIS A 47 12.24 -8.60 -0.61
N ASP A 48 13.23 -7.77 -0.29
CA ASP A 48 13.09 -6.65 0.66
C ASP A 48 12.49 -5.44 -0.04
N GLN A 49 11.27 -5.09 0.37
CA GLN A 49 10.54 -3.95 -0.20
C GLN A 49 11.24 -2.61 0.02
N THR A 50 11.93 -2.45 1.17
CA THR A 50 12.67 -1.22 1.48
C THR A 50 13.83 -1.03 0.51
N GLU A 51 14.55 -2.13 0.18
CA GLU A 51 15.59 -2.11 -0.84
C GLU A 51 15.01 -1.72 -2.20
N ALA A 52 13.95 -2.42 -2.63
CA ALA A 52 13.30 -2.16 -3.92
C ALA A 52 12.81 -0.71 -4.04
N MET A 53 12.13 -0.19 -3.01
CA MET A 53 11.57 1.16 -3.01
C MET A 53 12.62 2.28 -2.94
N THR A 54 13.76 2.04 -2.27
CA THR A 54 14.76 3.09 -2.02
C THR A 54 15.90 3.12 -3.03
N MET A 55 16.22 1.99 -3.67
CA MET A 55 17.37 1.87 -4.56
C MET A 55 17.01 1.91 -6.04
N ALA A 56 15.79 1.52 -6.41
CA ALA A 56 15.41 1.40 -7.81
C ALA A 56 14.98 2.74 -8.41
N SER A 57 15.39 3.00 -9.65
CA SER A 57 14.77 4.03 -10.52
C SER A 57 13.54 3.47 -11.24
N ARG A 58 13.49 2.16 -11.45
CA ARG A 58 12.37 1.41 -12.04
C ARG A 58 12.22 0.07 -11.34
N LEU A 59 11.03 -0.18 -10.85
CA LEU A 59 10.64 -1.39 -10.11
C LEU A 59 9.86 -2.32 -11.05
N VAL A 60 10.16 -3.60 -10.97
CA VAL A 60 9.40 -4.67 -11.63
C VAL A 60 8.87 -5.61 -10.55
N VAL A 61 7.56 -5.66 -10.39
CA VAL A 61 6.90 -6.61 -9.48
C VAL A 61 6.56 -7.86 -10.25
N MET A 62 6.94 -9.02 -9.73
CA MET A 62 6.73 -10.32 -10.36
C MET A 62 5.96 -11.26 -9.43
N LYS A 63 5.12 -12.10 -10.02
CA LYS A 63 4.43 -13.21 -9.35
C LYS A 63 4.40 -14.41 -10.28
N ASP A 64 4.82 -15.58 -9.82
CA ASP A 64 4.77 -16.84 -10.58
C ASP A 64 5.43 -16.75 -11.98
N GLY A 65 6.54 -16.02 -12.07
CA GLY A 65 7.27 -15.80 -13.33
C GLY A 65 6.64 -14.73 -14.26
N LEU A 66 5.52 -14.14 -13.89
CA LEU A 66 4.81 -13.13 -14.68
C LEU A 66 5.02 -11.73 -14.09
N ILE A 67 5.23 -10.76 -14.97
CA ILE A 67 5.31 -9.34 -14.58
C ILE A 67 3.90 -8.87 -14.22
N GLN A 68 3.74 -8.34 -13.00
CA GLN A 68 2.48 -7.78 -12.50
C GLN A 68 2.40 -6.28 -12.73
N GLN A 69 3.51 -5.57 -12.53
CA GLN A 69 3.60 -4.13 -12.77
C GLN A 69 5.05 -3.71 -13.00
N VAL A 70 5.23 -2.68 -13.81
CA VAL A 70 6.51 -1.99 -14.03
C VAL A 70 6.27 -0.48 -13.89
N GLY A 71 7.04 0.19 -13.03
CA GLY A 71 6.91 1.63 -12.83
C GLY A 71 8.03 2.21 -11.98
N THR A 72 7.97 3.49 -11.67
CA THR A 72 8.80 4.05 -10.61
C THR A 72 8.32 3.50 -9.26
N PRO A 73 9.19 3.42 -8.22
CA PRO A 73 8.76 2.98 -6.90
C PRO A 73 7.53 3.72 -6.40
N LYS A 74 7.50 5.05 -6.57
CA LYS A 74 6.37 5.88 -6.18
C LYS A 74 5.09 5.49 -6.93
N ASP A 75 5.16 5.30 -8.24
CA ASP A 75 3.99 4.95 -9.04
C ASP A 75 3.45 3.56 -8.66
N VAL A 76 4.33 2.56 -8.50
CA VAL A 76 3.91 1.21 -8.07
C VAL A 76 3.25 1.23 -6.68
N TYR A 77 3.73 2.07 -5.78
CA TYR A 77 3.15 2.24 -4.45
C TYR A 77 1.79 2.95 -4.48
N GLU A 78 1.73 4.11 -5.17
CA GLU A 78 0.53 4.96 -5.21
C GLU A 78 -0.54 4.42 -6.16
N ASN A 79 -0.15 3.66 -7.19
CA ASN A 79 -1.03 3.22 -8.28
C ASN A 79 -0.90 1.73 -8.58
N PRO A 80 -1.17 0.83 -7.62
CA PRO A 80 -1.08 -0.60 -7.88
C PRO A 80 -2.04 -1.04 -8.98
N GLU A 81 -1.56 -1.89 -9.91
CA GLU A 81 -2.35 -2.40 -11.02
C GLU A 81 -3.39 -3.45 -10.60
N ASN A 82 -3.11 -4.17 -9.53
CA ASN A 82 -3.96 -5.23 -9.04
C ASN A 82 -3.81 -5.43 -7.52
N VAL A 83 -4.66 -6.26 -6.94
CA VAL A 83 -4.67 -6.61 -5.52
C VAL A 83 -3.31 -7.16 -5.07
N PHE A 84 -2.68 -8.01 -5.89
CA PHE A 84 -1.38 -8.57 -5.55
C PHE A 84 -0.32 -7.47 -5.34
N VAL A 85 -0.19 -6.53 -6.27
CA VAL A 85 0.80 -5.44 -6.16
C VAL A 85 0.52 -4.57 -4.93
N GLY A 86 -0.75 -4.21 -4.68
CA GLY A 86 -1.13 -3.43 -3.51
C GLY A 86 -0.83 -4.14 -2.19
N GLY A 87 -1.05 -5.45 -2.14
CA GLY A 87 -0.77 -6.29 -0.96
C GLY A 87 0.70 -6.65 -0.80
N PHE A 88 1.47 -6.64 -1.90
CA PHE A 88 2.89 -6.98 -1.86
C PHE A 88 3.78 -5.76 -1.56
N ILE A 89 3.44 -4.58 -2.05
CA ILE A 89 4.24 -3.36 -1.88
C ILE A 89 3.66 -2.48 -0.77
N GLY A 90 4.44 -2.26 0.27
CA GLY A 90 4.12 -1.47 1.47
C GLY A 90 4.29 -2.25 2.76
N SER A 91 4.73 -1.58 3.82
CA SER A 91 4.86 -2.15 5.17
C SER A 91 4.31 -1.15 6.20
N PRO A 92 3.09 -1.41 6.71
CA PRO A 92 2.17 -2.51 6.35
C PRO A 92 1.67 -2.44 4.90
N ALA A 93 1.14 -3.56 4.42
CA ALA A 93 0.51 -3.66 3.10
C ALA A 93 -0.79 -2.84 3.00
N MET A 94 -1.31 -2.67 1.79
CA MET A 94 -2.64 -2.10 1.57
C MET A 94 -3.71 -2.97 2.23
N ASN A 95 -4.65 -2.34 2.91
CA ASN A 95 -5.86 -3.02 3.40
C ASN A 95 -6.82 -3.28 2.23
N PHE A 96 -7.47 -4.42 2.24
CA PHE A 96 -8.48 -4.79 1.24
C PHE A 96 -9.78 -5.18 1.93
N PHE A 97 -10.89 -4.63 1.43
CA PHE A 97 -12.22 -4.92 1.91
C PHE A 97 -13.10 -5.38 0.75
N GLN A 98 -13.77 -6.50 0.92
CA GLN A 98 -14.81 -6.95 -0.01
C GLN A 98 -16.14 -6.31 0.38
N GLY A 99 -16.84 -5.78 -0.59
CA GLY A 99 -18.12 -5.14 -0.38
C GLY A 99 -18.80 -4.78 -1.69
N GLN A 100 -19.83 -3.96 -1.62
CA GLN A 100 -20.61 -3.52 -2.78
C GLN A 100 -20.57 -2.00 -2.90
N VAL A 101 -20.63 -1.52 -4.15
CA VAL A 101 -20.93 -0.12 -4.43
C VAL A 101 -22.42 0.06 -4.50
N LYS A 102 -22.99 0.92 -3.67
CA LYS A 102 -24.42 1.20 -3.69
C LYS A 102 -24.69 2.67 -3.40
N ASP A 103 -25.34 3.34 -4.34
CA ASP A 103 -25.83 4.72 -4.19
C ASP A 103 -24.75 5.72 -3.72
N GLY A 104 -23.54 5.58 -4.24
CA GLY A 104 -22.39 6.44 -3.88
C GLY A 104 -21.67 6.07 -2.59
N TYR A 105 -21.94 4.89 -2.06
CA TYR A 105 -21.27 4.33 -0.88
C TYR A 105 -20.59 3.01 -1.21
N PHE A 106 -19.48 2.74 -0.52
CA PHE A 106 -18.96 1.39 -0.35
C PHE A 106 -19.60 0.78 0.89
N VAL A 107 -20.18 -0.41 0.75
CA VAL A 107 -20.93 -1.11 1.79
C VAL A 107 -20.25 -2.44 2.09
N ALA A 108 -19.83 -2.63 3.35
CA ALA A 108 -19.26 -3.88 3.87
C ALA A 108 -19.98 -4.25 5.17
N GLY A 109 -20.85 -5.25 5.12
CA GLY A 109 -21.75 -5.60 6.23
C GLY A 109 -22.67 -4.44 6.59
N GLU A 110 -22.63 -3.99 7.85
CA GLU A 110 -23.40 -2.84 8.33
C GLU A 110 -22.73 -1.49 8.09
N ASN A 111 -21.45 -1.51 7.70
CA ASN A 111 -20.67 -0.31 7.51
C ASN A 111 -20.88 0.30 6.11
N LYS A 112 -21.05 1.62 6.09
CA LYS A 112 -21.19 2.40 4.87
C LYS A 112 -20.16 3.53 4.87
N ILE A 113 -19.33 3.59 3.85
CA ILE A 113 -18.32 4.61 3.68
C ILE A 113 -18.63 5.38 2.40
N LYS A 114 -18.81 6.69 2.50
CA LYS A 114 -19.14 7.51 1.34
C LYS A 114 -17.97 7.59 0.38
N LEU A 115 -18.22 7.32 -0.89
CA LEU A 115 -17.24 7.47 -1.96
C LEU A 115 -16.98 8.96 -2.25
N SER A 116 -15.74 9.30 -2.61
CA SER A 116 -15.50 10.62 -3.18
C SER A 116 -16.28 10.78 -4.49
N PRO A 117 -16.67 12.01 -4.88
CA PRO A 117 -17.43 12.24 -6.12
C PRO A 117 -16.76 11.65 -7.36
N GLU A 118 -15.42 11.72 -7.43
CA GLU A 118 -14.63 11.15 -8.52
C GLU A 118 -14.74 9.63 -8.58
N LYS A 119 -14.60 8.96 -7.42
CA LYS A 119 -14.69 7.49 -7.32
C LYS A 119 -16.11 7.00 -7.58
N ALA A 120 -17.11 7.69 -7.08
CA ALA A 120 -18.51 7.37 -7.37
C ALA A 120 -18.82 7.49 -8.87
N SER A 121 -18.36 8.56 -9.52
CA SER A 121 -18.52 8.75 -10.97
C SER A 121 -17.82 7.66 -11.77
N LEU A 122 -16.58 7.34 -11.43
CA LEU A 122 -15.81 6.28 -12.08
C LEU A 122 -16.54 4.93 -12.01
N LEU A 123 -16.91 4.51 -10.80
CA LEU A 123 -17.53 3.20 -10.57
C LEU A 123 -18.91 3.10 -11.21
N ASN A 124 -19.71 4.18 -11.14
CA ASN A 124 -21.00 4.23 -11.82
C ASN A 124 -20.85 4.21 -13.36
N GLY A 125 -19.89 4.97 -13.89
CA GLY A 125 -19.63 5.03 -15.35
C GLY A 125 -19.20 3.70 -15.94
N GLN A 126 -18.55 2.84 -15.14
CA GLN A 126 -18.15 1.49 -15.53
C GLN A 126 -19.13 0.39 -15.11
N GLY A 127 -20.29 0.77 -14.58
CA GLY A 127 -21.37 -0.17 -14.27
C GLY A 127 -21.10 -1.05 -13.03
N TYR A 128 -20.35 -0.54 -12.06
CA TYR A 128 -20.09 -1.25 -10.79
C TYR A 128 -21.12 -0.94 -9.70
N ASN A 129 -22.08 -0.04 -9.93
CA ASN A 129 -23.17 0.17 -8.98
C ASN A 129 -24.00 -1.11 -8.81
N GLY A 130 -24.17 -1.56 -7.58
CA GLY A 130 -24.82 -2.81 -7.21
C GLY A 130 -23.94 -4.07 -7.35
N LYS A 131 -22.68 -3.92 -7.76
CA LYS A 131 -21.75 -5.06 -7.88
C LYS A 131 -20.81 -5.17 -6.70
N ASP A 132 -20.36 -6.40 -6.46
CA ASP A 132 -19.27 -6.69 -5.54
C ASP A 132 -17.95 -6.18 -6.13
N ILE A 133 -17.15 -5.55 -5.29
CA ILE A 133 -15.80 -5.06 -5.61
C ILE A 133 -14.87 -5.27 -4.44
N ILE A 134 -13.57 -5.07 -4.68
CA ILE A 134 -12.56 -4.98 -3.64
C ILE A 134 -12.16 -3.51 -3.49
N PHE A 135 -12.31 -2.98 -2.28
CA PHE A 135 -11.83 -1.66 -1.89
C PHE A 135 -10.47 -1.78 -1.24
N GLY A 136 -9.47 -1.06 -1.75
CA GLY A 136 -8.11 -1.01 -1.23
C GLY A 136 -7.76 0.37 -0.68
N ILE A 137 -7.14 0.42 0.51
CA ILE A 137 -6.65 1.66 1.11
C ILE A 137 -5.38 1.40 1.91
N ARG A 138 -4.42 2.33 1.83
CA ARG A 138 -3.20 2.24 2.61
C ARG A 138 -3.45 2.57 4.08
N PRO A 139 -2.69 1.95 5.03
CA PRO A 139 -2.83 2.21 6.46
C PRO A 139 -2.71 3.68 6.86
N GLU A 140 -1.84 4.45 6.19
CA GLU A 140 -1.63 5.88 6.42
C GLU A 140 -2.74 6.80 5.90
N HIS A 141 -3.69 6.25 5.16
CA HIS A 141 -4.87 6.98 4.68
C HIS A 141 -6.13 6.69 5.52
N ILE A 142 -5.93 6.07 6.69
CA ILE A 142 -6.96 5.89 7.73
C ILE A 142 -6.51 6.74 8.92
N SER A 143 -7.33 7.68 9.34
CA SER A 143 -6.98 8.69 10.34
C SER A 143 -7.94 8.67 11.52
N ALA A 144 -7.42 8.95 12.72
CA ALA A 144 -8.19 9.28 13.92
C ALA A 144 -8.14 10.79 14.26
N ASP A 145 -7.51 11.59 13.41
CA ASP A 145 -7.34 13.03 13.66
C ASP A 145 -8.71 13.74 13.67
N PRO A 146 -9.02 14.56 14.70
CA PRO A 146 -10.27 15.29 14.79
C PRO A 146 -10.58 16.20 13.60
N GLU A 147 -9.56 16.76 12.96
CA GLU A 147 -9.74 17.59 11.76
C GLU A 147 -10.22 16.72 10.58
N ASP A 148 -9.61 15.55 10.39
CA ASP A 148 -10.00 14.60 9.33
C ASP A 148 -11.40 14.05 9.57
N LEU A 149 -11.73 13.67 10.81
CA LEU A 149 -13.06 13.21 11.20
C LEU A 149 -14.15 14.26 10.91
N THR A 150 -13.82 15.53 11.18
CA THR A 150 -14.75 16.64 10.92
C THR A 150 -14.89 16.94 9.42
N ARG A 151 -13.81 16.80 8.66
CA ARG A 151 -13.80 17.07 7.21
C ARG A 151 -14.59 16.04 6.41
N THR A 152 -14.62 14.79 6.85
CA THR A 152 -15.24 13.67 6.13
C THR A 152 -16.19 12.85 7.01
N PRO A 153 -17.24 13.46 7.61
CA PRO A 153 -18.09 12.79 8.60
C PRO A 153 -18.85 11.58 8.03
N GLU A 154 -19.11 11.56 6.73
CA GLU A 154 -19.81 10.46 6.06
C GLU A 154 -18.90 9.26 5.72
N SER A 155 -17.59 9.38 6.00
CA SER A 155 -16.59 8.31 5.85
C SER A 155 -16.05 7.84 7.21
N VAL A 156 -16.65 8.31 8.31
CA VAL A 156 -16.31 7.92 9.68
C VAL A 156 -16.94 6.59 10.03
N VAL A 157 -16.15 5.70 10.59
CA VAL A 157 -16.58 4.43 11.15
C VAL A 157 -16.19 4.33 12.62
N ASN A 158 -17.01 3.66 13.42
CA ASN A 158 -16.67 3.27 14.78
C ASN A 158 -15.85 1.99 14.71
N ALA A 159 -14.65 2.03 15.24
CA ALA A 159 -13.68 0.93 15.22
C ALA A 159 -13.40 0.46 16.64
N HIS A 160 -13.37 -0.86 16.84
CA HIS A 160 -12.84 -1.47 18.05
C HIS A 160 -11.35 -1.72 17.86
N VAL A 161 -10.51 -1.29 18.80
CA VAL A 161 -9.05 -1.52 18.76
C VAL A 161 -8.77 -2.93 19.26
N ASP A 162 -8.59 -3.87 18.33
CA ASP A 162 -8.29 -5.27 18.66
C ASP A 162 -6.87 -5.39 19.23
N VAL A 163 -5.90 -4.69 18.61
CA VAL A 163 -4.51 -4.59 19.02
C VAL A 163 -4.00 -3.19 18.73
N CYS A 164 -3.14 -2.67 19.59
CA CYS A 164 -2.46 -1.40 19.40
C CYS A 164 -0.96 -1.56 19.69
N GLU A 165 -0.12 -1.31 18.67
CA GLU A 165 1.33 -1.42 18.76
C GLU A 165 1.99 -0.05 18.58
N LEU A 166 2.74 0.44 19.58
CA LEU A 166 3.52 1.66 19.47
C LEU A 166 4.84 1.37 18.74
N THR A 167 5.03 1.96 17.56
CA THR A 167 6.25 1.81 16.74
C THR A 167 7.17 3.04 16.78
N GLY A 168 7.09 3.82 17.85
CA GLY A 168 7.85 5.05 18.07
C GLY A 168 6.98 6.28 17.84
N ALA A 169 6.96 6.85 16.65
CA ALA A 169 6.17 8.04 16.33
C ALA A 169 4.71 7.73 15.95
N GLU A 170 4.36 6.45 15.79
CA GLU A 170 3.06 6.03 15.26
C GLU A 170 2.56 4.79 16.00
N PHE A 171 1.24 4.67 16.06
CA PHE A 171 0.55 3.43 16.44
C PHE A 171 0.12 2.65 15.19
N MET A 172 0.39 1.35 15.20
CA MET A 172 -0.29 0.39 14.32
C MET A 172 -1.53 -0.10 15.05
N VAL A 173 -2.69 0.32 14.57
CA VAL A 173 -3.99 -0.03 15.15
C VAL A 173 -4.63 -1.10 14.28
N TYR A 174 -4.84 -2.27 14.86
CA TYR A 174 -5.54 -3.39 14.23
C TYR A 174 -6.99 -3.36 14.64
N SER A 175 -7.87 -3.47 13.68
CA SER A 175 -9.32 -3.45 13.85
C SER A 175 -10.02 -4.26 12.77
N THR A 176 -11.34 -4.37 12.84
CA THR A 176 -12.16 -5.14 11.92
C THR A 176 -13.26 -4.28 11.33
N LEU A 177 -13.44 -4.32 10.01
CA LEU A 177 -14.55 -3.71 9.28
C LEU A 177 -15.38 -4.81 8.62
N GLY A 178 -16.61 -5.01 9.09
CA GLY A 178 -17.38 -6.21 8.78
C GLY A 178 -16.69 -7.45 9.35
N GLU A 179 -16.25 -8.37 8.48
CA GLU A 179 -15.49 -9.58 8.87
C GLU A 179 -14.00 -9.49 8.49
N GLN A 180 -13.53 -8.32 8.04
CA GLN A 180 -12.20 -8.17 7.46
C GLN A 180 -11.32 -7.32 8.36
N GLN A 181 -10.20 -7.90 8.76
CA GLN A 181 -9.18 -7.20 9.56
C GLN A 181 -8.45 -6.17 8.71
N TYR A 182 -8.07 -5.07 9.34
CA TYR A 182 -7.26 -4.03 8.73
C TYR A 182 -6.31 -3.39 9.74
N VAL A 183 -5.32 -2.67 9.23
CA VAL A 183 -4.36 -1.90 10.01
C VAL A 183 -4.48 -0.42 9.65
N ALA A 184 -4.63 0.43 10.66
CA ALA A 184 -4.49 1.88 10.51
C ALA A 184 -3.16 2.34 11.12
N ARG A 185 -2.52 3.33 10.47
CA ARG A 185 -1.30 3.95 10.96
C ARG A 185 -1.62 5.35 11.50
N ILE A 186 -1.62 5.48 12.80
CA ILE A 186 -2.10 6.66 13.54
C ILE A 186 -0.93 7.31 14.27
N ASN A 187 -0.83 8.64 14.23
CA ASN A 187 0.20 9.37 14.97
C ASN A 187 0.10 9.12 16.47
N ALA A 188 1.25 9.01 17.15
CA ALA A 188 1.33 8.70 18.58
C ALA A 188 1.01 9.91 19.50
N ASP A 189 0.42 10.98 18.97
CA ASP A 189 -0.01 12.16 19.74
C ASP A 189 -1.22 11.87 20.64
N SER A 190 -1.93 10.79 20.38
CA SER A 190 -3.07 10.31 21.16
C SER A 190 -2.70 9.07 21.96
N LEU A 191 -3.19 8.96 23.19
CA LEU A 191 -3.10 7.72 23.95
C LEU A 191 -4.15 6.74 23.41
N LEU A 192 -3.66 5.70 22.75
CA LEU A 192 -4.49 4.62 22.23
C LEU A 192 -4.21 3.33 23.01
N GLU A 193 -5.26 2.62 23.38
CA GLU A 193 -5.16 1.37 24.13
C GLU A 193 -5.98 0.26 23.45
N THR A 194 -5.48 -0.95 23.55
CA THR A 194 -6.21 -2.16 23.14
C THR A 194 -7.53 -2.28 23.90
N GLY A 195 -8.61 -2.63 23.20
CA GLY A 195 -9.95 -2.82 23.75
C GLY A 195 -10.83 -1.56 23.75
N GLN A 196 -10.30 -0.39 23.41
CA GLN A 196 -11.12 0.83 23.31
C GLN A 196 -11.87 0.93 21.98
N ASN A 197 -12.92 1.73 21.95
CA ASN A 197 -13.62 2.13 20.75
C ASN A 197 -13.15 3.52 20.33
N ILE A 198 -12.82 3.68 19.05
CA ILE A 198 -12.38 4.95 18.47
C ILE A 198 -13.16 5.25 17.19
N GLN A 199 -13.11 6.48 16.76
CA GLN A 199 -13.59 6.85 15.43
C GLN A 199 -12.42 6.94 14.46
N LEU A 200 -12.60 6.33 13.30
CA LEU A 200 -11.64 6.39 12.20
C LEU A 200 -12.33 6.91 10.94
N THR A 201 -11.62 7.68 10.15
CA THR A 201 -12.07 8.08 8.82
C THR A 201 -11.13 7.54 7.76
N PHE A 202 -11.69 7.24 6.59
CA PHE A 202 -10.99 6.72 5.43
C PHE A 202 -10.88 7.84 4.38
N ASP A 203 -9.66 8.20 3.99
CA ASP A 203 -9.47 9.15 2.88
C ASP A 203 -9.83 8.50 1.55
N MET A 204 -11.09 8.62 1.17
CA MET A 204 -11.64 8.01 -0.03
C MET A 204 -11.07 8.61 -1.34
N SER A 205 -10.38 9.75 -1.29
CA SER A 205 -9.64 10.26 -2.44
C SER A 205 -8.44 9.38 -2.79
N LYS A 206 -7.86 8.72 -1.79
CA LYS A 206 -6.74 7.77 -1.88
C LYS A 206 -7.16 6.31 -2.04
N ALA A 207 -8.47 6.06 -2.04
CA ALA A 207 -9.03 4.73 -2.23
C ALA A 207 -8.74 4.18 -3.63
N HIS A 208 -8.50 2.88 -3.69
CA HIS A 208 -8.43 2.12 -4.93
C HIS A 208 -9.56 1.09 -4.96
N PHE A 209 -10.05 0.83 -6.15
CA PHE A 209 -11.09 -0.18 -6.34
C PHE A 209 -10.60 -1.19 -7.36
N PHE A 210 -10.88 -2.46 -7.07
CA PHE A 210 -10.46 -3.58 -7.91
C PHE A 210 -11.68 -4.43 -8.23
N ASP A 211 -11.71 -4.92 -9.45
CA ASP A 211 -12.72 -5.88 -9.88
C ASP A 211 -12.56 -7.17 -9.08
N LYS A 212 -13.68 -7.73 -8.59
CA LYS A 212 -13.65 -8.88 -7.69
C LYS A 212 -13.13 -10.17 -8.35
N GLU A 213 -13.38 -10.35 -9.65
CA GLU A 213 -13.03 -11.56 -10.38
C GLU A 213 -11.60 -11.51 -10.91
N THR A 214 -11.22 -10.38 -11.50
CA THR A 214 -9.90 -10.21 -12.13
C THR A 214 -8.84 -9.69 -11.20
N GLU A 215 -9.24 -9.15 -10.04
CA GLU A 215 -8.38 -8.43 -9.09
C GLU A 215 -7.66 -7.21 -9.71
N SER A 216 -8.03 -6.83 -10.92
CA SER A 216 -7.45 -5.68 -11.63
C SER A 216 -8.04 -4.37 -11.15
N ARG A 217 -7.22 -3.31 -11.11
CA ARG A 217 -7.68 -1.99 -10.69
C ARG A 217 -8.70 -1.42 -11.67
N ILE A 218 -9.81 -0.91 -11.14
CA ILE A 218 -10.84 -0.16 -11.87
C ILE A 218 -10.33 1.28 -12.06
N ARG A 219 -10.27 1.75 -13.31
CA ARG A 219 -9.72 3.07 -13.70
C ARG A 219 -10.73 3.89 -14.47
#